data_b36bf729f60df0a8e3c8ef1a44b62fa5
#
_entry.id   b36bf729f60df0a8e3c8ef1a44b62fa5
#
_cell.length_a   1.000
_cell.length_b   1.000
_cell.length_c   1.000
_cell.angle_alpha   90.00
_cell.angle_beta   90.00
_cell.angle_gamma   90.00
#
_symmetry.space_group_name_H-M   'P 1'
#
loop_
_entity.id
_entity.type
_entity.pdbx_description
1 polymer ?
#
loop_
_entity_poly.entity_id
_entity_poly.type
_entity_poly.pdbx_seq_one_letter_code
_entity_poly.pdbx_strand_id
1 'polypeptide(L)'
;METLLSHYFHGINTHDYAEYAGTLNPAEQAKQTQSEFNSGYSSTADSGMTLTGLSNTGNGGLTATVTFTSRQSPAQSVDKSACNAWTLNLYLVPHGAGYLIGPAPSGYQPTYSDC
;
A
#
# COMPACT_ATOMS: atom_id res chain seq x y z
N MET A 1 -12.49 7.37 0.94
CA MET A 1 -11.02 7.44 0.99
C MET A 1 -10.45 6.57 2.10
N GLU A 2 -10.81 6.84 3.34
CA GLU A 2 -10.33 6.05 4.48
C GLU A 2 -10.75 4.59 4.39
N THR A 3 -11.95 4.31 3.88
CA THR A 3 -12.43 2.94 3.67
C THR A 3 -11.54 2.18 2.69
N LEU A 4 -11.13 2.82 1.59
CA LEU A 4 -10.24 2.21 0.60
C LEU A 4 -8.90 1.84 1.25
N LEU A 5 -8.30 2.77 2.00
CA LEU A 5 -7.02 2.55 2.66
C LEU A 5 -7.14 1.49 3.75
N SER A 6 -8.25 1.48 4.49
CA SER A 6 -8.53 0.46 5.51
C SER A 6 -8.56 -0.95 4.90
N HIS A 7 -9.23 -1.13 3.77
CA HIS A 7 -9.26 -2.43 3.08
C HIS A 7 -7.88 -2.82 2.56
N TYR A 8 -7.12 -1.86 2.06
CA TYR A 8 -5.77 -2.12 1.56
C TYR A 8 -4.89 -2.72 2.66
N PHE A 9 -4.81 -2.07 3.82
CA PHE A 9 -3.98 -2.55 4.93
C PHE A 9 -4.56 -3.79 5.61
N HIS A 10 -5.88 -3.87 5.73
CA HIS A 10 -6.53 -5.06 6.30
C HIS A 10 -6.27 -6.30 5.44
N GLY A 11 -6.31 -6.14 4.11
CA GLY A 11 -5.97 -7.25 3.21
C GLY A 11 -4.55 -7.74 3.40
N ILE A 12 -3.59 -6.81 3.57
CA ILE A 12 -2.19 -7.17 3.86
C ILE A 12 -2.09 -7.90 5.19
N ASN A 13 -2.70 -7.35 6.25
CA ASN A 13 -2.57 -7.87 7.61
C ASN A 13 -3.25 -9.23 7.81
N THR A 14 -4.34 -9.47 7.10
CA THR A 14 -5.06 -10.75 7.16
C THR A 14 -4.62 -11.73 6.08
N HIS A 15 -3.67 -11.32 5.23
CA HIS A 15 -3.18 -12.11 4.09
C HIS A 15 -4.32 -12.48 3.13
N ASP A 16 -5.26 -11.54 2.95
CA ASP A 16 -6.43 -11.70 2.08
C ASP A 16 -6.15 -10.99 0.76
N TYR A 17 -5.69 -11.74 -0.23
CA TYR A 17 -5.36 -11.20 -1.53
C TYR A 17 -6.60 -10.61 -2.23
N ALA A 18 -7.77 -11.21 -2.08
CA ALA A 18 -8.99 -10.73 -2.72
C ALA A 18 -9.37 -9.34 -2.20
N GLU A 19 -9.28 -9.10 -0.91
CA GLU A 19 -9.55 -7.79 -0.30
C GLU A 19 -8.50 -6.76 -0.75
N TYR A 20 -7.23 -7.14 -0.71
CA TYR A 20 -6.13 -6.28 -1.14
C TYR A 20 -6.26 -5.92 -2.62
N ALA A 21 -6.44 -6.90 -3.50
CA ALA A 21 -6.55 -6.67 -4.94
C ALA A 21 -7.79 -5.85 -5.29
N GLY A 22 -8.85 -5.95 -4.52
CA GLY A 22 -10.07 -5.17 -4.72
C GLY A 22 -9.88 -3.66 -4.54
N THR A 23 -8.77 -3.23 -3.91
CA THR A 23 -8.42 -1.81 -3.76
C THR A 23 -7.59 -1.29 -4.93
N LEU A 24 -7.09 -2.16 -5.79
CA LEU A 24 -6.17 -1.82 -6.87
C LEU A 24 -6.92 -1.69 -8.20
N ASN A 25 -6.49 -0.76 -9.06
CA ASN A 25 -7.00 -0.74 -10.42
C ASN A 25 -6.41 -1.90 -11.24
N PRO A 26 -6.96 -2.22 -12.43
CA PRO A 26 -6.48 -3.36 -13.21
C PRO A 26 -4.99 -3.31 -13.56
N ALA A 27 -4.46 -2.13 -13.83
CA ALA A 27 -3.03 -1.99 -14.16
C ALA A 27 -2.14 -2.33 -12.98
N GLU A 28 -2.55 -1.96 -11.75
CA GLU A 28 -1.80 -2.28 -10.55
C GLU A 28 -1.96 -3.75 -10.16
N GLN A 29 -3.18 -4.32 -10.33
CA GLN A 29 -3.40 -5.75 -10.09
C GLN A 29 -2.50 -6.62 -10.96
N ALA A 30 -2.25 -6.22 -12.21
CA ALA A 30 -1.43 -6.98 -13.14
C ALA A 30 0.05 -7.05 -12.72
N LYS A 31 0.50 -6.16 -11.84
CA LYS A 31 1.90 -6.11 -11.39
C LYS A 31 2.23 -7.10 -10.28
N GLN A 32 1.22 -7.68 -9.64
CA GLN A 32 1.45 -8.56 -8.50
C GLN A 32 0.43 -9.70 -8.50
N THR A 33 0.94 -10.92 -8.62
CA THR A 33 0.11 -12.14 -8.53
C THR A 33 -0.17 -12.47 -7.06
N GLN A 34 -1.15 -13.35 -6.84
CA GLN A 34 -1.43 -13.86 -5.50
C GLN A 34 -0.21 -14.53 -4.87
N SER A 35 0.57 -15.27 -5.66
CA SER A 35 1.79 -15.91 -5.19
C SER A 35 2.82 -14.88 -4.73
N GLU A 36 3.02 -13.81 -5.51
CA GLU A 36 3.93 -12.72 -5.13
C GLU A 36 3.46 -11.98 -3.89
N PHE A 37 2.14 -11.75 -3.78
CA PHE A 37 1.54 -11.15 -2.58
C PHE A 37 1.80 -12.02 -1.35
N ASN A 38 1.55 -13.31 -1.43
CA ASN A 38 1.77 -14.23 -0.33
C ASN A 38 3.24 -14.28 0.08
N SER A 39 4.16 -14.33 -0.89
CA SER A 39 5.60 -14.35 -0.61
C SER A 39 6.07 -13.04 0.04
N GLY A 40 5.54 -11.88 -0.40
CA GLY A 40 5.95 -10.59 0.10
C GLY A 40 5.39 -10.24 1.48
N TYR A 41 4.19 -10.70 1.79
CA TYR A 41 3.46 -10.27 2.99
C TYR A 41 3.15 -11.37 3.98
N SER A 42 3.68 -12.58 3.81
CA SER A 42 3.32 -13.73 4.66
C SER A 42 3.64 -13.52 6.15
N SER A 43 4.61 -12.67 6.46
CA SER A 43 4.96 -12.33 7.85
C SER A 43 4.64 -10.89 8.22
N THR A 44 4.03 -10.11 7.32
CA THR A 44 3.83 -8.67 7.51
C THR A 44 2.64 -8.40 8.42
N ALA A 45 2.84 -7.48 9.39
CA ALA A 45 1.77 -6.90 10.19
C ALA A 45 2.00 -5.37 10.20
N ASP A 46 1.07 -4.63 9.61
CA ASP A 46 1.09 -3.18 9.56
C ASP A 46 0.21 -2.59 10.65
N SER A 47 0.66 -1.50 11.26
CA SER A 47 -0.07 -0.83 12.34
C SER A 47 0.16 0.67 12.30
N GLY A 48 -0.68 1.41 13.02
CA GLY A 48 -0.53 2.86 13.16
C GLY A 48 -0.72 3.63 11.87
N MET A 49 -1.54 3.13 10.93
CA MET A 49 -1.78 3.80 9.66
C MET A 49 -2.43 5.15 9.88
N THR A 50 -1.81 6.19 9.33
CA THR A 50 -2.30 7.56 9.43
C THR A 50 -2.23 8.23 8.07
N LEU A 51 -3.35 8.78 7.62
CA LEU A 51 -3.38 9.61 6.41
C LEU A 51 -2.88 11.00 6.80
N THR A 52 -1.68 11.35 6.34
CA THR A 52 -1.02 12.62 6.71
C THR A 52 -1.16 13.69 5.65
N GLY A 53 -1.53 13.33 4.43
CA GLY A 53 -1.69 14.28 3.35
C GLY A 53 -2.55 13.74 2.23
N LEU A 54 -3.25 14.66 1.56
CA LEU A 54 -4.06 14.34 0.40
C LEU A 54 -3.93 15.50 -0.57
N SER A 55 -3.43 15.23 -1.76
CA SER A 55 -3.22 16.28 -2.76
C SER A 55 -3.76 15.84 -4.11
N ASN A 56 -4.09 16.84 -4.95
CA ASN A 56 -4.58 16.61 -6.29
C ASN A 56 -3.38 16.33 -7.21
N THR A 57 -3.44 15.23 -7.97
CA THR A 57 -2.37 14.89 -8.93
C THR A 57 -2.69 15.35 -10.35
N GLY A 58 -3.80 16.05 -10.56
CA GLY A 58 -4.32 16.35 -11.88
C GLY A 58 -5.15 15.20 -12.45
N ASN A 59 -5.79 15.38 -13.59
CA ASN A 59 -6.61 14.37 -14.26
C ASN A 59 -7.67 13.71 -13.36
N GLY A 60 -8.11 14.41 -12.30
CA GLY A 60 -9.06 13.88 -11.34
C GLY A 60 -8.50 12.92 -10.30
N GLY A 61 -7.18 12.63 -10.35
CA GLY A 61 -6.55 11.74 -9.40
C GLY A 61 -6.12 12.43 -8.11
N LEU A 62 -5.79 11.62 -7.11
CA LEU A 62 -5.32 12.09 -5.81
C LEU A 62 -4.05 11.34 -5.40
N THR A 63 -3.18 12.02 -4.66
CA THR A 63 -2.08 11.37 -3.96
C THR A 63 -2.40 11.35 -2.47
N ALA A 64 -2.47 10.16 -1.88
CA ALA A 64 -2.66 9.99 -0.45
C ALA A 64 -1.32 9.63 0.17
N THR A 65 -0.84 10.45 1.11
CA THR A 65 0.37 10.17 1.87
C THR A 65 -0.01 9.53 3.18
N VAL A 66 0.51 8.34 3.43
CA VAL A 66 0.23 7.58 4.65
C VAL A 66 1.52 7.24 5.37
N THR A 67 1.46 7.20 6.69
CA THR A 67 2.54 6.70 7.52
C THR A 67 2.04 5.47 8.27
N PHE A 68 2.91 4.49 8.45
CA PHE A 68 2.58 3.28 9.19
C PHE A 68 3.85 2.58 9.65
N THR A 69 3.69 1.66 10.60
CA THR A 69 4.75 0.77 11.05
C THR A 69 4.48 -0.62 10.50
N SER A 70 5.49 -1.24 9.91
CA SER A 70 5.41 -2.61 9.40
C SER A 70 6.36 -3.50 10.18
N ARG A 71 5.84 -4.62 10.68
CA ARG A 71 6.64 -5.68 11.30
C ARG A 71 6.61 -6.90 10.40
N GLN A 72 7.76 -7.49 10.17
CA GLN A 72 7.91 -8.62 9.25
C GLN A 72 9.14 -9.44 9.63
N SER A 73 9.22 -10.66 9.05
CA SER A 73 10.45 -11.44 9.11
C SER A 73 11.60 -10.63 8.48
N PRO A 74 12.79 -10.57 9.09
CA PRO A 74 13.92 -9.85 8.50
C PRO A 74 14.25 -10.29 7.08
N ALA A 75 14.01 -11.53 6.72
CA ALA A 75 14.25 -12.05 5.37
C ALA A 75 13.32 -11.41 4.33
N GLN A 76 12.18 -10.86 4.73
CA GLN A 76 11.21 -10.19 3.84
C GLN A 76 11.33 -8.68 3.87
N SER A 77 12.22 -8.14 4.68
CA SER A 77 12.41 -6.70 4.84
C SER A 77 13.36 -6.14 3.79
N VAL A 78 13.13 -4.88 3.39
CA VAL A 78 14.00 -4.16 2.44
C VAL A 78 15.40 -3.94 2.98
N ASP A 79 15.55 -3.85 4.31
CA ASP A 79 16.83 -3.58 4.98
C ASP A 79 17.18 -4.66 6.01
N LYS A 80 16.47 -5.79 5.96
CA LYS A 80 16.64 -6.94 6.88
C LYS A 80 16.35 -6.58 8.34
N SER A 81 15.55 -5.55 8.57
CA SER A 81 15.05 -5.17 9.88
C SER A 81 13.69 -5.85 10.12
N ALA A 82 13.40 -6.19 11.37
CA ALA A 82 12.12 -6.76 11.75
C ALA A 82 11.01 -5.71 11.87
N CYS A 83 11.36 -4.43 11.85
CA CYS A 83 10.40 -3.33 12.00
C CYS A 83 10.86 -2.12 11.21
N ASN A 84 9.95 -1.58 10.42
CA ASN A 84 10.20 -0.34 9.65
C ASN A 84 9.04 0.64 9.84
N ALA A 85 9.41 1.92 9.96
CA ALA A 85 8.46 3.02 9.90
C ALA A 85 8.46 3.57 8.47
N TRP A 86 7.29 3.56 7.80
CA TRP A 86 7.16 3.93 6.40
C TRP A 86 6.40 5.22 6.21
N THR A 87 6.82 5.96 5.18
CA THR A 87 6.00 7.02 4.56
C THR A 87 5.79 6.64 3.12
N LEU A 88 4.54 6.45 2.73
CA LEU A 88 4.15 5.91 1.43
C LEU A 88 3.13 6.82 0.77
N ASN A 89 3.35 7.14 -0.50
CA ASN A 89 2.35 7.78 -1.34
C ASN A 89 1.59 6.72 -2.13
N LEU A 90 0.28 6.74 -2.01
CA LEU A 90 -0.61 5.92 -2.82
C LEU A 90 -1.30 6.82 -3.85
N TYR A 91 -1.23 6.41 -5.11
CA TYR A 91 -1.72 7.21 -6.23
C TYR A 91 -3.10 6.71 -6.61
N LEU A 92 -4.11 7.52 -6.36
CA LEU A 92 -5.50 7.13 -6.47
C LEU A 92 -6.08 7.61 -7.79
N VAL A 93 -6.76 6.72 -8.50
CA VAL A 93 -7.41 7.02 -9.77
C VAL A 93 -8.92 6.93 -9.61
N PRO A 94 -9.69 7.81 -10.28
CA PRO A 94 -11.16 7.76 -10.20
C PRO A 94 -11.69 6.42 -10.68
N HIS A 95 -12.68 5.89 -9.96
CA HIS A 95 -13.38 4.67 -10.32
C HIS A 95 -14.83 4.75 -9.83
N GLY A 96 -15.76 4.89 -10.76
CA GLY A 96 -17.16 5.11 -10.40
C GLY A 96 -17.31 6.37 -9.56
N ALA A 97 -17.95 6.25 -8.40
CA ALA A 97 -18.11 7.36 -7.46
C ALA A 97 -16.95 7.49 -6.48
N GLY A 98 -15.93 6.64 -6.56
CA GLY A 98 -14.80 6.61 -5.64
C GLY A 98 -13.46 6.52 -6.36
N TYR A 99 -12.54 5.81 -5.75
CA TYR A 99 -11.16 5.69 -6.23
C TYR A 99 -10.66 4.25 -6.08
N LEU A 100 -9.67 3.90 -6.92
CA LEU A 100 -8.84 2.72 -6.73
C LEU A 100 -7.36 3.14 -6.72
N ILE A 101 -6.51 2.30 -6.14
CA ILE A 101 -5.07 2.54 -6.11
C ILE A 101 -4.50 2.18 -7.48
N GLY A 102 -3.83 3.15 -8.10
CA GLY A 102 -3.18 2.98 -9.39
C GLY A 102 -1.67 2.92 -9.29
N PRO A 103 -0.98 2.78 -10.44
CA PRO A 103 0.48 2.71 -10.47
C PRO A 103 1.13 4.00 -10.00
N ALA A 104 2.23 3.87 -9.26
CA ALA A 104 3.07 5.01 -8.90
C ALA A 104 3.82 5.53 -10.14
N PRO A 105 4.23 6.81 -10.15
CA PRO A 105 5.10 7.34 -11.19
C PRO A 105 6.41 6.55 -11.26
N SER A 106 6.98 6.47 -12.46
CA SER A 106 8.27 5.80 -12.65
C SER A 106 9.33 6.46 -11.76
N GLY A 107 10.10 5.62 -11.06
CA GLY A 107 11.16 6.09 -10.17
C GLY A 107 10.70 6.48 -8.77
N TYR A 108 9.39 6.44 -8.46
CA TYR A 108 8.93 6.71 -7.11
C TYR A 108 9.42 5.63 -6.15
N GLN A 109 9.92 6.07 -5.00
CA GLN A 109 10.32 5.17 -3.91
C GLN A 109 9.78 5.69 -2.58
N PRO A 110 9.10 4.85 -1.79
CA PRO A 110 8.70 5.26 -0.44
C PRO A 110 9.92 5.41 0.45
N THR A 111 9.77 6.21 1.50
CA THR A 111 10.82 6.38 2.50
C THR A 111 10.54 5.49 3.71
N TYR A 112 11.60 5.06 4.38
CA TYR A 112 11.49 4.22 5.56
C TYR A 112 12.69 4.43 6.47
N SER A 113 12.48 4.05 7.73
CA SER A 113 13.55 3.97 8.73
C SER A 113 13.25 2.79 9.65
N ASP A 114 14.26 2.32 10.37
CA ASP A 114 14.06 1.28 11.39
C ASP A 114 13.24 1.84 12.54
N CYS A 115 12.40 1.01 13.12
CA CYS A 115 11.63 1.41 14.30
C CYS A 115 12.49 1.61 15.54
#